data_25bed6a1b33c68388e507d5c993e0b3f
#
_entry.id   25bed6a1b33c68388e507d5c993e0b3f
#
_cell.length_a   1.000
_cell.length_b   1.000
_cell.length_c   1.000
_cell.angle_alpha   90.00
_cell.angle_beta   90.00
_cell.angle_gamma   90.00
#
_symmetry.space_group_name_H-M   'P 1'
#
loop_
_entity.id
_entity.type
_entity.pdbx_description
1 polymer ?
#
loop_
_entity_poly.entity_id
_entity_poly.type
_entity_poly.pdbx_seq_one_letter_code
_entity_poly.pdbx_strand_id
1 'polypeptide(L)'
;MISVNMVGANVYQVVLEGSQAQYHRVTLSPSFYQVLCGRTNTQEWVLMHAFRLLIERQGRDHIAETFDLSELSRQYPDFVCEMHRRLSYVPCV
;
A
#
# COMPACT_ATOMS: atom_id res chain seq x y z
N MET A 1 -10.22 6.95 -8.51
CA MET A 1 -9.03 7.70 -8.05
C MET A 1 -8.70 7.34 -6.62
N ILE A 2 -7.44 7.30 -6.27
CA ILE A 2 -6.99 6.94 -4.93
C ILE A 2 -6.30 8.16 -4.31
N SER A 3 -6.76 8.56 -3.13
CA SER A 3 -6.16 9.67 -2.37
C SER A 3 -5.52 9.12 -1.11
N VAL A 4 -4.34 9.62 -0.75
CA VAL A 4 -3.60 9.16 0.42
C VAL A 4 -3.21 10.37 1.26
N ASN A 5 -3.54 10.33 2.56
CA ASN A 5 -3.20 11.39 3.51
C ASN A 5 -2.63 10.80 4.79
N MET A 6 -1.58 11.40 5.30
CA MET A 6 -1.01 11.00 6.58
C MET A 6 -1.90 11.53 7.71
N VAL A 7 -2.33 10.64 8.60
CA VAL A 7 -3.21 11.00 9.71
C VAL A 7 -2.58 10.76 11.09
N GLY A 8 -1.40 10.17 11.10
CA GLY A 8 -0.67 9.91 12.35
C GLY A 8 0.73 9.42 12.03
N ALA A 9 1.50 9.11 13.06
CA ALA A 9 2.84 8.58 12.87
C ALA A 9 2.74 7.22 12.17
N ASN A 10 3.25 7.13 10.94
CA ASN A 10 3.22 5.92 10.12
C ASN A 10 1.82 5.40 9.80
N VAL A 11 0.80 6.23 9.99
CA VAL A 11 -0.60 5.85 9.70
C VAL A 11 -1.15 6.77 8.62
N TYR A 12 -1.75 6.16 7.61
CA TYR A 12 -2.27 6.89 6.45
C TYR A 12 -3.74 6.55 6.24
N GLN A 13 -4.50 7.56 5.83
CA GLN A 13 -5.87 7.35 5.38
C GLN A 13 -5.85 7.26 3.86
N VAL A 14 -6.36 6.16 3.33
CA VAL A 14 -6.48 5.95 1.89
C VAL A 14 -7.95 6.02 1.53
N VAL A 15 -8.28 6.87 0.58
CA VAL A 15 -9.65 7.06 0.11
C VAL A 15 -9.78 6.52 -1.31
N LEU A 16 -10.66 5.56 -1.49
CA LEU A 16 -10.99 5.03 -2.81
C LEU A 16 -12.22 5.78 -3.30
N GLU A 17 -12.01 6.74 -4.17
CA GLU A 17 -13.09 7.59 -4.67
C GLU A 17 -13.90 6.86 -5.73
N GLY A 18 -15.16 7.24 -5.86
CA GLY A 18 -16.11 6.65 -6.79
C GLY A 18 -17.52 6.99 -6.39
N SER A 19 -18.51 6.22 -6.88
CA SER A 19 -19.91 6.44 -6.54
C SER A 19 -20.14 6.32 -5.03
N GLN A 20 -19.38 5.47 -4.35
CA GLN A 20 -19.35 5.37 -2.90
C GLN A 20 -17.90 5.40 -2.47
N ALA A 21 -17.48 6.47 -1.81
CA ALA A 21 -16.12 6.57 -1.31
C ALA A 21 -15.87 5.57 -0.20
N GLN A 22 -14.73 4.91 -0.22
CA GLN A 22 -14.32 3.98 0.82
C GLN A 22 -13.08 4.53 1.52
N TYR A 23 -13.08 4.45 2.84
CA TYR A 23 -12.00 4.98 3.67
C TYR A 23 -11.27 3.83 4.34
N HIS A 24 -9.95 3.80 4.19
CA HIS A 24 -9.11 2.78 4.79
C HIS A 24 -8.00 3.44 5.60
N ARG A 25 -7.70 2.87 6.75
CA ARG A 25 -6.59 3.34 7.58
C ARG A 25 -5.51 2.28 7.57
N VAL A 26 -4.33 2.66 7.09
CA VAL A 26 -3.24 1.73 6.84
C VAL A 26 -1.99 2.19 7.58
N THR A 27 -1.37 1.28 8.29
CA THR A 27 -0.08 1.53 8.91
C THR A 27 1.04 1.10 7.96
N LEU A 28 1.99 2.00 7.73
CA LEU A 28 3.18 1.71 6.93
C LEU A 28 4.41 2.01 7.78
N SER A 29 5.01 0.98 8.35
CA SER A 29 6.18 1.15 9.20
C SER A 29 7.39 1.58 8.35
N PRO A 30 8.34 2.35 8.94
CA PRO A 30 9.53 2.77 8.19
C PRO A 30 10.36 1.59 7.68
N SER A 31 10.43 0.50 8.44
CA SER A 31 11.19 -0.68 8.02
C SER A 31 10.55 -1.35 6.81
N PHE A 32 9.24 -1.49 6.80
CA PHE A 32 8.55 -2.10 5.66
C PHE A 32 8.59 -1.18 4.44
N TYR A 33 8.49 0.12 4.64
CA TYR A 33 8.63 1.09 3.57
C TYR A 33 10.00 0.92 2.87
N GLN A 34 11.07 0.76 3.65
CA GLN A 34 12.39 0.53 3.08
C GLN A 34 12.46 -0.79 2.31
N VAL A 35 11.81 -1.84 2.81
CA VAL A 35 11.76 -3.11 2.09
C VAL A 35 11.09 -2.94 0.72
N LEU A 36 10.04 -2.13 0.65
CA LEU A 36 9.28 -1.96 -0.59
C LEU A 36 10.00 -1.10 -1.61
N CYS A 37 10.67 -0.03 -1.21
CA CYS A 37 11.25 0.88 -2.20
C CYS A 37 12.53 1.57 -1.76
N GLY A 38 13.05 1.30 -0.56
CA GLY A 38 14.31 1.88 -0.12
C GLY A 38 14.34 3.40 -0.15
N ARG A 39 13.20 4.07 0.00
CA ARG A 39 13.03 5.52 -0.06
C ARG A 39 13.10 6.12 -1.46
N THR A 40 12.99 5.31 -2.50
CA THR A 40 13.01 5.82 -3.88
C THR A 40 11.67 6.46 -4.28
N ASN A 41 10.61 6.16 -3.53
CA ASN A 41 9.27 6.68 -3.78
C ASN A 41 8.69 7.22 -2.47
N THR A 42 7.70 8.12 -2.57
CA THR A 42 7.02 8.61 -1.38
C THR A 42 6.11 7.54 -0.79
N GLN A 43 5.78 7.67 0.50
CA GLN A 43 4.87 6.74 1.15
C GLN A 43 3.50 6.76 0.48
N GLU A 44 3.03 7.92 0.07
CA GLU A 44 1.75 8.06 -0.63
C GLU A 44 1.76 7.28 -1.94
N TRP A 45 2.84 7.36 -2.68
CA TRP A 45 2.98 6.64 -3.95
C TRP A 45 2.99 5.13 -3.73
N VAL A 46 3.70 4.69 -2.69
CA VAL A 46 3.74 3.27 -2.33
C VAL A 46 2.35 2.76 -1.99
N LEU A 47 1.62 3.50 -1.16
CA LEU A 47 0.27 3.10 -0.76
C LEU A 47 -0.69 3.09 -1.95
N MET A 48 -0.57 4.05 -2.86
CA MET A 48 -1.38 4.08 -4.07
C MET A 48 -1.20 2.80 -4.88
N HIS A 49 0.04 2.40 -5.10
CA HIS A 49 0.32 1.18 -5.87
C HIS A 49 -0.10 -0.07 -5.12
N ALA A 50 0.06 -0.10 -3.79
CA ALA A 50 -0.39 -1.23 -2.99
C ALA A 50 -1.91 -1.41 -3.11
N PHE A 51 -2.67 -0.32 -3.05
CA PHE A 51 -4.11 -0.39 -3.17
C PHE A 51 -4.56 -0.78 -4.57
N ARG A 52 -3.85 -0.33 -5.61
CA ARG A 52 -4.13 -0.78 -6.98
C ARG A 52 -3.96 -2.29 -7.10
N LEU A 53 -2.90 -2.82 -6.50
CA LEU A 53 -2.67 -4.26 -6.50
C LEU A 53 -3.77 -5.00 -5.75
N LEU A 54 -4.19 -4.50 -4.60
CA LEU A 54 -5.26 -5.10 -3.82
C LEU A 54 -6.59 -5.11 -4.59
N ILE A 55 -6.90 -4.01 -5.27
CA ILE A 55 -8.12 -3.93 -6.07
C ILE A 55 -8.10 -4.97 -7.19
N GLU A 56 -6.95 -5.17 -7.82
CA GLU A 56 -6.81 -6.18 -8.87
C GLU A 56 -6.97 -7.60 -8.34
N ARG A 57 -6.47 -7.88 -7.13
CA ARG A 57 -6.43 -9.24 -6.60
C ARG A 57 -7.68 -9.66 -5.86
N GLN A 58 -8.27 -8.78 -5.06
CA GLN A 58 -9.41 -9.16 -4.23
C GLN A 58 -10.64 -8.29 -4.43
N GLY A 59 -10.51 -7.23 -5.21
CA GLY A 59 -11.60 -6.31 -5.44
C GLY A 59 -11.73 -5.27 -4.35
N ARG A 60 -12.28 -4.14 -4.73
CA ARG A 60 -12.41 -2.96 -3.89
C ARG A 60 -13.18 -3.22 -2.60
N ASP A 61 -14.23 -4.03 -2.67
CA ASP A 61 -15.13 -4.26 -1.52
C ASP A 61 -14.58 -5.26 -0.52
N HIS A 62 -13.46 -5.90 -0.82
CA HIS A 62 -12.86 -6.93 0.04
C HIS A 62 -11.61 -6.45 0.76
N ILE A 63 -11.29 -5.16 0.68
CA ILE A 63 -10.12 -4.60 1.37
C ILE A 63 -10.50 -4.25 2.80
N ALA A 64 -9.70 -4.70 3.77
CA ALA A 64 -9.97 -4.42 5.17
C ALA A 64 -9.97 -2.91 5.43
N GLU A 65 -10.81 -2.46 6.36
CA GLU A 65 -10.93 -1.04 6.69
C GLU A 65 -9.66 -0.52 7.38
N THR A 66 -9.06 -1.32 8.24
CA THR A 66 -7.84 -0.96 8.96
C THR A 66 -6.89 -2.14 8.98
N PHE A 67 -5.65 -1.93 8.57
CA PHE A 67 -4.66 -3.00 8.56
C PHE A 67 -3.25 -2.40 8.48
N ASP A 68 -2.25 -3.25 8.77
CA ASP A 68 -0.85 -2.92 8.58
C ASP A 68 -0.43 -3.45 7.21
N LEU A 69 0.24 -2.62 6.41
CA LEU A 69 0.62 -3.01 5.05
C LEU A 69 1.51 -4.26 5.04
N SER A 70 2.32 -4.46 6.08
CA SER A 70 3.18 -5.64 6.17
C SER A 70 2.40 -6.95 6.26
N GLU A 71 1.14 -6.90 6.67
CA GLU A 71 0.30 -8.11 6.71
C GLU A 71 0.08 -8.69 5.33
N LEU A 72 0.12 -7.85 4.30
CA LEU A 72 -0.07 -8.30 2.92
C LEU A 72 1.06 -9.21 2.45
N SER A 73 2.27 -9.04 3.00
CA SER A 73 3.38 -9.89 2.63
C SER A 73 3.19 -11.33 3.12
N ARG A 74 2.38 -11.52 4.14
CA ARG A 74 2.01 -12.86 4.62
C ARG A 74 0.85 -13.43 3.84
N GLN A 75 -0.11 -12.58 3.50
CA GLN A 75 -1.30 -13.01 2.75
C GLN A 75 -0.95 -13.34 1.29
N TYR A 76 -0.06 -12.55 0.70
CA TYR A 76 0.39 -12.74 -0.68
C TYR A 76 1.92 -12.88 -0.68
N PRO A 77 2.46 -14.09 -0.84
CA PRO A 77 3.92 -14.30 -0.78
C PRO A 77 4.72 -13.50 -1.80
N ASP A 78 4.10 -13.14 -2.92
CA ASP A 78 4.76 -12.36 -3.98
C ASP A 78 4.55 -10.85 -3.83
N PHE A 79 3.92 -10.40 -2.74
CA PHE A 79 3.55 -8.98 -2.60
C PHE A 79 4.75 -8.05 -2.73
N VAL A 80 5.84 -8.35 -2.01
CA VAL A 80 7.03 -7.49 -2.04
C VAL A 80 7.65 -7.47 -3.43
N CYS A 81 7.78 -8.63 -4.08
CA CYS A 81 8.32 -8.71 -5.43
C CYS A 81 7.47 -7.94 -6.43
N GLU A 82 6.16 -8.05 -6.35
CA GLU A 82 5.25 -7.34 -7.23
C GLU A 82 5.33 -5.84 -7.00
N MET A 83 5.45 -5.40 -5.74
CA MET A 83 5.64 -3.99 -5.44
C MET A 83 6.96 -3.46 -5.97
N HIS A 84 8.04 -4.24 -5.87
CA HIS A 84 9.32 -3.84 -6.45
C HIS A 84 9.18 -3.58 -7.96
N ARG A 85 8.48 -4.46 -8.64
CA ARG A 85 8.23 -4.31 -10.08
C ARG A 85 7.43 -3.04 -10.39
N ARG A 86 6.36 -2.82 -9.64
CA ARG A 86 5.46 -1.67 -9.87
C ARG A 86 6.11 -0.33 -9.53
N LEU A 87 7.00 -0.33 -8.53
CA LEU A 87 7.69 0.87 -8.10
C LEU A 87 9.01 1.08 -8.83
N SER A 88 9.34 0.20 -9.74
CA SER A 88 10.62 0.22 -10.48
C SER A 88 11.82 0.23 -9.53
N TYR A 89 11.71 -0.48 -8.42
CA TYR A 89 12.75 -0.56 -7.42
C TYR A 89 13.50 -1.87 -7.54
N VAL A 90 14.82 -1.79 -7.68
CA VAL A 90 15.69 -2.96 -7.71
C VAL A 90 16.46 -2.98 -6.40
N PRO A 91 16.17 -3.94 -5.49
CA PRO A 91 16.90 -3.99 -4.24
C PRO A 91 18.36 -4.32 -4.48
N CYS A 92 19.21 -3.71 -3.67
CA CYS A 92 20.65 -3.97 -3.71
C CYS A 92 20.89 -5.38 -3.15
N VAL A 93 21.57 -6.20 -3.91
CA VAL A 93 21.84 -7.59 -3.52
C VAL A 93 23.25 -7.70 -2.96
#